data_30506a942c1550afa32fde3ad94d7556
#
_entry.id   30506a942c1550afa32fde3ad94d7556
#
_cell.length_a   1.000
_cell.length_b   1.000
_cell.length_c   1.000
_cell.angle_alpha   90.00
_cell.angle_beta   90.00
_cell.angle_gamma   90.00
#
_symmetry.space_group_name_H-M   'P 1'
#
loop_
_entity.id
_entity.type
_entity.pdbx_description
1 polymer ?
#
loop_
_entity_poly.entity_id
_entity_poly.type
_entity_poly.pdbx_seq_one_letter_code
_entity_poly.pdbx_strand_id
1 'polypeptide(L)'
;MNARVEGESLDLLDPQDRARFEQLVLPHLDAAFNLSRWLLHGRADAEDVAQEATMRAFRFFRGFHGGDARAWLLQIVRNTCYTWLEKNRSVDLSTEFDEELHAKPSTTPEALAIADDNRERLTRALEELPVRFREVLILRELEGCSYKEIAVITSAPIGTVMSSLARARQRLQRVLTQPAGQARQEASRGL
;
A
#
# COMPACT_ATOMS: atom_id res chain seq x y z
N MET A 1 -21.01 7.41 44.95
CA MET A 1 -19.97 6.36 44.78
C MET A 1 -19.39 6.58 43.36
N ASN A 2 -18.29 7.34 43.30
CA ASN A 2 -17.68 7.80 42.02
C ASN A 2 -16.84 6.69 41.42
N ALA A 3 -17.29 6.14 40.29
CA ALA A 3 -16.42 5.38 39.42
C ALA A 3 -15.51 6.36 38.68
N ARG A 4 -14.26 6.41 39.10
CA ARG A 4 -13.18 7.03 38.34
C ARG A 4 -13.04 6.25 37.03
N VAL A 5 -13.34 6.93 35.92
CA VAL A 5 -12.84 6.55 34.62
C VAL A 5 -11.33 6.86 34.67
N GLU A 6 -10.54 5.83 34.92
CA GLU A 6 -9.10 5.88 34.77
C GLU A 6 -8.82 6.12 33.28
N GLY A 7 -8.41 7.34 32.97
CA GLY A 7 -7.92 7.69 31.64
C GLY A 7 -6.78 6.74 31.29
N GLU A 8 -6.93 5.99 30.18
CA GLU A 8 -5.80 5.37 29.52
C GLU A 8 -4.75 6.44 29.26
N SER A 9 -3.76 6.51 30.13
CA SER A 9 -2.52 7.20 29.84
C SER A 9 -2.02 6.61 28.53
N LEU A 10 -2.06 7.39 27.45
CA LEU A 10 -1.23 7.15 26.28
C LEU A 10 0.18 6.98 26.82
N ASP A 11 0.64 5.74 26.93
CA ASP A 11 1.95 5.38 27.47
C ASP A 11 2.98 5.87 26.43
N LEU A 12 3.26 7.18 26.51
CA LEU A 12 4.16 7.88 25.63
C LEU A 12 5.52 7.19 25.74
N LEU A 13 6.12 6.89 24.61
CA LEU A 13 7.48 6.38 24.55
C LEU A 13 8.37 7.27 25.42
N ASP A 14 9.29 6.69 26.15
CA ASP A 14 10.31 7.46 26.84
C ASP A 14 11.15 8.27 25.81
N PRO A 15 11.87 9.31 26.24
CA PRO A 15 12.61 10.18 25.33
C PRO A 15 13.62 9.42 24.44
N GLN A 16 14.20 8.33 24.93
CA GLN A 16 15.17 7.53 24.19
C GLN A 16 14.48 6.68 23.12
N ASP A 17 13.38 6.02 23.44
CA ASP A 17 12.60 5.24 22.49
C ASP A 17 11.94 6.14 21.43
N ARG A 18 11.52 7.35 21.85
CA ARG A 18 11.01 8.35 20.91
C ARG A 18 12.07 8.78 19.89
N ALA A 19 13.27 9.14 20.35
CA ALA A 19 14.36 9.50 19.45
C ALA A 19 14.75 8.35 18.50
N ARG A 20 14.74 7.11 19.00
CA ARG A 20 14.96 5.91 18.16
C ARG A 20 13.84 5.73 17.12
N PHE A 21 12.57 5.94 17.50
CA PHE A 21 11.45 5.87 16.58
C PHE A 21 11.59 6.92 15.47
N GLU A 22 11.88 8.18 15.84
CA GLU A 22 12.08 9.27 14.90
C GLU A 22 13.20 8.94 13.90
N GLN A 23 14.30 8.39 14.38
CA GLN A 23 15.44 8.04 13.53
C GLN A 23 15.20 6.83 12.62
N LEU A 24 14.51 5.81 13.12
CA LEU A 24 14.40 4.51 12.42
C LEU A 24 13.11 4.37 11.61
N VAL A 25 12.03 5.04 11.99
CA VAL A 25 10.69 4.81 11.39
C VAL A 25 10.25 5.98 10.53
N LEU A 26 10.41 7.24 10.99
CA LEU A 26 9.93 8.40 10.24
C LEU A 26 10.52 8.54 8.83
N PRO A 27 11.79 8.13 8.54
CA PRO A 27 12.31 8.19 7.17
C PRO A 27 11.55 7.30 6.16
N HIS A 28 10.68 6.40 6.63
CA HIS A 28 9.94 5.44 5.81
C HIS A 28 8.45 5.78 5.66
N LEU A 29 8.01 6.97 6.10
CA LEU A 29 6.59 7.36 6.00
C LEU A 29 6.11 7.48 4.55
N ASP A 30 6.96 7.90 3.63
CA ASP A 30 6.62 7.95 2.21
C ASP A 30 6.29 6.55 1.66
N ALA A 31 7.09 5.53 2.04
CA ALA A 31 6.83 4.14 1.67
C ALA A 31 5.53 3.62 2.30
N ALA A 32 5.25 4.00 3.55
CA ALA A 32 4.01 3.67 4.24
C ALA A 32 2.78 4.26 3.52
N PHE A 33 2.83 5.54 3.18
CA PHE A 33 1.76 6.21 2.43
C PHE A 33 1.59 5.62 1.03
N ASN A 34 2.68 5.41 0.29
CA ASN A 34 2.65 4.80 -1.04
C ASN A 34 1.99 3.42 -1.02
N LEU A 35 2.37 2.57 -0.08
CA LEU A 35 1.77 1.24 0.03
C LEU A 35 0.27 1.33 0.33
N SER A 36 -0.14 2.18 1.30
CA SER A 36 -1.55 2.39 1.64
C SER A 36 -2.35 2.83 0.41
N ARG A 37 -1.84 3.80 -0.34
CA ARG A 37 -2.49 4.35 -1.53
C ARG A 37 -2.73 3.28 -2.61
N TRP A 38 -1.74 2.43 -2.85
CA TRP A 38 -1.88 1.36 -3.83
C TRP A 38 -2.80 0.23 -3.37
N LEU A 39 -2.96 0.03 -2.07
CA LEU A 39 -3.85 -1.00 -1.56
C LEU A 39 -5.31 -0.54 -1.45
N LEU A 40 -5.57 0.76 -1.20
CA LEU A 40 -6.89 1.27 -0.83
C LEU A 40 -7.62 2.06 -1.93
N HIS A 41 -7.03 2.30 -3.09
CA HIS A 41 -7.64 3.03 -4.23
C HIS A 41 -8.09 4.48 -3.98
N GLY A 42 -8.07 4.97 -2.74
CA GLY A 42 -8.46 6.33 -2.38
C GLY A 42 -7.34 7.07 -1.65
N ARG A 43 -7.16 8.38 -1.94
CA ARG A 43 -6.12 9.18 -1.29
C ARG A 43 -6.46 9.46 0.17
N ALA A 44 -7.69 9.88 0.45
CA ALA A 44 -8.12 10.20 1.81
C ALA A 44 -8.02 8.98 2.73
N ASP A 45 -8.53 7.83 2.29
CA ASP A 45 -8.45 6.58 3.03
C ASP A 45 -7.00 6.11 3.23
N ALA A 46 -6.14 6.34 2.23
CA ALA A 46 -4.73 6.00 2.30
C ALA A 46 -3.98 6.88 3.33
N GLU A 47 -4.29 8.17 3.40
CA GLU A 47 -3.73 9.10 4.40
C GLU A 47 -4.15 8.69 5.81
N ASP A 48 -5.43 8.42 6.02
CA ASP A 48 -5.97 8.00 7.32
C ASP A 48 -5.36 6.66 7.78
N VAL A 49 -5.29 5.69 6.88
CA VAL A 49 -4.72 4.38 7.21
C VAL A 49 -3.21 4.44 7.42
N ALA A 50 -2.48 5.24 6.66
CA ALA A 50 -1.05 5.44 6.87
C ALA A 50 -0.78 6.13 8.22
N GLN A 51 -1.60 7.10 8.60
CA GLN A 51 -1.53 7.77 9.91
C GLN A 51 -1.83 6.77 11.03
N GLU A 52 -2.92 6.02 10.94
CA GLU A 52 -3.29 4.99 11.93
C GLU A 52 -2.17 3.93 12.06
N ALA A 53 -1.61 3.47 10.94
CA ALA A 53 -0.50 2.52 10.95
C ALA A 53 0.75 3.09 11.63
N THR A 54 1.04 4.38 11.41
CA THR A 54 2.16 5.09 12.05
C THR A 54 1.93 5.21 13.56
N MET A 55 0.71 5.54 13.98
CA MET A 55 0.33 5.59 15.40
C MET A 55 0.43 4.21 16.06
N ARG A 56 0.05 3.14 15.35
CA ARG A 56 0.25 1.77 15.83
C ARG A 56 1.73 1.43 15.94
N ALA A 57 2.54 1.78 14.93
CA ALA A 57 3.97 1.59 14.97
C ALA A 57 4.58 2.31 16.19
N PHE A 58 4.21 3.56 16.44
CA PHE A 58 4.65 4.31 17.63
C PHE A 58 4.27 3.59 18.93
N ARG A 59 3.02 3.16 19.07
CA ARG A 59 2.52 2.46 20.27
C ARG A 59 3.24 1.14 20.54
N PHE A 60 3.57 0.39 19.47
CA PHE A 60 4.22 -0.92 19.58
C PHE A 60 5.75 -0.88 19.45
N PHE A 61 6.36 0.32 19.37
CA PHE A 61 7.78 0.47 19.10
C PHE A 61 8.69 -0.16 20.18
N ARG A 62 8.23 -0.20 21.43
CA ARG A 62 8.97 -0.91 22.52
C ARG A 62 9.17 -2.40 22.22
N GLY A 63 8.30 -3.01 21.43
CA GLY A 63 8.43 -4.38 20.95
C GLY A 63 9.34 -4.53 19.71
N PHE A 64 9.84 -3.43 19.15
CA PHE A 64 10.79 -3.47 18.06
C PHE A 64 12.21 -3.66 18.58
N HIS A 65 12.69 -4.88 18.57
CA HIS A 65 14.01 -5.24 19.09
C HIS A 65 15.14 -5.19 18.06
N GLY A 66 14.99 -4.41 17.01
CA GLY A 66 15.99 -4.26 15.95
C GLY A 66 15.60 -5.01 14.67
N GLY A 67 16.47 -4.93 13.66
CA GLY A 67 16.21 -5.44 12.32
C GLY A 67 15.78 -4.33 11.35
N ASP A 68 15.09 -4.69 10.28
CA ASP A 68 14.66 -3.75 9.25
C ASP A 68 13.39 -3.01 9.69
N ALA A 69 13.57 -1.76 10.15
CA ALA A 69 12.48 -0.90 10.61
C ALA A 69 11.49 -0.56 9.47
N ARG A 70 11.98 -0.47 8.23
CA ARG A 70 11.13 -0.25 7.05
C ARG A 70 10.22 -1.44 6.81
N ALA A 71 10.75 -2.65 6.76
CA ALA A 71 9.95 -3.86 6.58
C ALA A 71 8.94 -4.03 7.73
N TRP A 72 9.35 -3.76 8.96
CA TRP A 72 8.47 -3.78 10.13
C TRP A 72 7.33 -2.76 10.03
N LEU A 73 7.61 -1.51 9.64
CA LEU A 73 6.56 -0.50 9.42
C LEU A 73 5.62 -0.92 8.29
N LEU A 74 6.15 -1.35 7.13
CA LEU A 74 5.34 -1.78 6.00
C LEU A 74 4.45 -2.99 6.32
N GLN A 75 4.88 -3.88 7.21
CA GLN A 75 4.03 -4.97 7.72
C GLN A 75 2.83 -4.42 8.53
N ILE A 76 3.05 -3.41 9.38
CA ILE A 76 1.97 -2.77 10.15
C ILE A 76 1.01 -2.06 9.20
N VAL A 77 1.54 -1.30 8.24
CA VAL A 77 0.74 -0.60 7.20
C VAL A 77 -0.13 -1.59 6.43
N ARG A 78 0.48 -2.65 5.90
CA ARG A 78 -0.24 -3.72 5.21
C ARG A 78 -1.39 -4.27 6.03
N ASN A 79 -1.13 -4.66 7.27
CA ASN A 79 -2.14 -5.25 8.13
C ASN A 79 -3.28 -4.25 8.44
N THR A 80 -2.96 -2.97 8.59
CA THR A 80 -3.95 -1.91 8.77
C THR A 80 -4.81 -1.74 7.52
N CYS A 81 -4.21 -1.73 6.32
CA CYS A 81 -4.93 -1.70 5.05
C CYS A 81 -5.90 -2.88 4.89
N TYR A 82 -5.43 -4.11 5.17
CA TYR A 82 -6.31 -5.28 5.07
C TYR A 82 -7.46 -5.24 6.07
N THR A 83 -7.23 -4.78 7.30
CA THR A 83 -8.30 -4.57 8.28
C THR A 83 -9.32 -3.53 7.79
N TRP A 84 -8.84 -2.46 7.15
CA TRP A 84 -9.72 -1.45 6.56
C TRP A 84 -10.54 -2.01 5.40
N LEU A 85 -9.91 -2.75 4.49
CA LEU A 85 -10.59 -3.41 3.36
C LEU A 85 -11.65 -4.41 3.82
N GLU A 86 -11.39 -5.18 4.86
CA GLU A 86 -12.37 -6.11 5.44
C GLU A 86 -13.59 -5.37 6.00
N LYS A 87 -13.37 -4.25 6.71
CA LYS A 87 -14.45 -3.44 7.29
C LYS A 87 -15.29 -2.73 6.23
N ASN A 88 -14.68 -2.29 5.15
CA ASN A 88 -15.32 -1.47 4.12
C ASN A 88 -15.71 -2.25 2.85
N ARG A 89 -15.58 -3.57 2.86
CA ARG A 89 -15.88 -4.44 1.72
C ARG A 89 -17.28 -4.29 1.12
N SER A 90 -18.23 -3.72 1.85
CA SER A 90 -19.61 -3.48 1.42
C SER A 90 -19.82 -2.08 0.80
N VAL A 91 -18.86 -1.18 0.92
CA VAL A 91 -19.01 0.24 0.50
C VAL A 91 -18.36 0.51 -0.87
N ASP A 92 -17.50 -0.39 -1.34
CA ASP A 92 -16.56 -0.14 -2.44
C ASP A 92 -17.16 -0.43 -3.83
N LEU A 93 -18.21 0.29 -4.21
CA LEU A 93 -18.76 0.27 -5.59
C LEU A 93 -18.62 1.59 -6.34
N SER A 94 -18.03 2.64 -5.74
CA SER A 94 -17.86 3.92 -6.45
C SER A 94 -16.86 4.84 -5.75
N THR A 95 -15.57 4.69 -5.99
CA THR A 95 -14.63 5.75 -5.65
C THR A 95 -13.77 6.05 -6.86
N GLU A 96 -13.93 7.27 -7.38
CA GLU A 96 -13.11 7.82 -8.46
C GLU A 96 -11.67 7.99 -7.96
N PHE A 97 -10.72 7.59 -8.79
CA PHE A 97 -9.29 7.67 -8.50
C PHE A 97 -8.78 9.09 -8.68
N ASP A 98 -8.04 9.60 -7.71
CA ASP A 98 -7.45 10.94 -7.73
C ASP A 98 -6.07 10.91 -8.43
N GLU A 99 -6.01 11.54 -9.60
CA GLU A 99 -4.91 11.46 -10.58
C GLU A 99 -3.69 12.32 -10.23
N GLU A 100 -3.79 13.22 -9.26
CA GLU A 100 -2.85 14.35 -9.09
C GLU A 100 -1.43 13.98 -8.60
N LEU A 101 -1.13 12.76 -8.18
CA LEU A 101 0.09 12.50 -7.39
C LEU A 101 1.27 11.84 -8.10
N HIS A 102 1.24 11.67 -9.42
CA HIS A 102 2.33 10.99 -10.13
C HIS A 102 3.19 11.89 -11.04
N ALA A 103 3.03 13.19 -10.99
CA ALA A 103 3.77 14.10 -11.84
C ALA A 103 5.21 14.33 -11.35
N LYS A 104 6.18 13.67 -11.99
CA LYS A 104 7.54 14.23 -12.13
C LYS A 104 7.62 14.90 -13.49
N PRO A 105 8.20 16.10 -13.61
CA PRO A 105 8.18 16.85 -14.85
C PRO A 105 9.04 16.20 -15.93
N SER A 106 8.49 15.97 -17.11
CA SER A 106 9.19 15.67 -18.34
C SER A 106 9.11 16.87 -19.29
N THR A 107 10.07 16.98 -20.20
CA THR A 107 10.53 18.27 -20.75
C THR A 107 9.86 18.70 -22.06
N THR A 108 8.88 17.98 -22.61
CA THR A 108 8.14 18.39 -23.82
C THR A 108 6.64 18.02 -23.73
N PRO A 109 5.72 18.85 -24.30
CA PRO A 109 4.28 18.63 -24.21
C PRO A 109 3.80 17.30 -24.83
N GLU A 110 4.38 16.86 -25.93
CA GLU A 110 4.02 15.60 -26.61
C GLU A 110 4.54 14.38 -25.86
N ALA A 111 5.77 14.46 -25.33
CA ALA A 111 6.34 13.39 -24.49
C ALA A 111 5.60 13.30 -23.15
N LEU A 112 5.09 14.41 -22.63
CA LEU A 112 4.24 14.48 -21.45
C LEU A 112 2.91 13.75 -21.67
N ALA A 113 2.20 14.05 -22.77
CA ALA A 113 0.92 13.44 -23.09
C ALA A 113 1.02 11.90 -23.26
N ILE A 114 2.07 11.42 -23.95
CA ILE A 114 2.31 9.98 -24.13
C ILE A 114 2.72 9.32 -22.79
N ALA A 115 3.50 10.02 -21.98
CA ALA A 115 3.92 9.52 -20.67
C ALA A 115 2.72 9.44 -19.71
N ASP A 116 1.80 10.40 -19.77
CA ASP A 116 0.60 10.45 -18.96
C ASP A 116 -0.38 9.35 -19.37
N ASP A 117 -0.63 9.12 -20.67
CA ASP A 117 -1.47 8.02 -21.16
C ASP A 117 -0.92 6.64 -20.73
N ASN A 118 0.39 6.43 -20.87
CA ASN A 118 1.02 5.19 -20.45
C ASN A 118 0.96 5.00 -18.93
N ARG A 119 1.08 6.07 -18.15
CA ARG A 119 0.97 6.05 -16.69
C ARG A 119 -0.46 5.69 -16.27
N GLU A 120 -1.45 6.35 -16.87
CA GLU A 120 -2.86 6.06 -16.60
C GLU A 120 -3.22 4.61 -16.91
N ARG A 121 -2.77 4.11 -18.06
CA ARG A 121 -2.95 2.70 -18.45
C ARG A 121 -2.32 1.74 -17.44
N LEU A 122 -1.10 2.03 -17.00
CA LEU A 122 -0.41 1.22 -15.98
C LEU A 122 -1.15 1.26 -14.65
N THR A 123 -1.59 2.44 -14.21
CA THR A 123 -2.34 2.63 -12.98
C THR A 123 -3.64 1.81 -13.01
N ARG A 124 -4.47 1.96 -14.04
CA ARG A 124 -5.70 1.17 -14.23
C ARG A 124 -5.40 -0.34 -14.25
N ALA A 125 -4.36 -0.76 -14.96
CA ALA A 125 -3.97 -2.16 -15.03
C ALA A 125 -3.53 -2.73 -13.66
N LEU A 126 -2.89 -1.92 -12.81
CA LEU A 126 -2.55 -2.32 -11.44
C LEU A 126 -3.80 -2.39 -10.56
N GLU A 127 -4.75 -1.50 -10.73
CA GLU A 127 -6.02 -1.47 -10.00
C GLU A 127 -6.91 -2.69 -10.30
N GLU A 128 -6.90 -3.17 -11.52
CA GLU A 128 -7.61 -4.39 -11.91
C GLU A 128 -7.02 -5.66 -11.29
N LEU A 129 -5.80 -5.58 -10.76
CA LEU A 129 -5.21 -6.73 -10.09
C LEU A 129 -5.86 -6.98 -8.72
N PRO A 130 -6.15 -8.24 -8.37
CA PRO A 130 -6.47 -8.58 -6.99
C PRO A 130 -5.40 -8.03 -6.03
N VAL A 131 -5.83 -7.45 -4.91
CA VAL A 131 -4.98 -6.71 -3.96
C VAL A 131 -3.70 -7.47 -3.58
N ARG A 132 -3.78 -8.79 -3.39
CA ARG A 132 -2.63 -9.64 -3.06
C ARG A 132 -1.54 -9.71 -4.14
N PHE A 133 -1.91 -9.51 -5.42
CA PHE A 133 -0.95 -9.49 -6.54
C PHE A 133 -0.40 -8.08 -6.75
N ARG A 134 -1.25 -7.07 -6.60
CA ARG A 134 -0.84 -5.67 -6.61
C ARG A 134 0.17 -5.39 -5.49
N GLU A 135 -0.11 -5.84 -4.26
CA GLU A 135 0.77 -5.71 -3.10
C GLU A 135 2.21 -6.15 -3.38
N VAL A 136 2.40 -7.37 -3.86
CA VAL A 136 3.75 -7.90 -4.09
C VAL A 136 4.48 -7.18 -5.22
N LEU A 137 3.76 -6.69 -6.24
CA LEU A 137 4.34 -5.86 -7.29
C LEU A 137 4.79 -4.50 -6.76
N ILE A 138 3.94 -3.82 -5.99
CA ILE A 138 4.28 -2.51 -5.40
C ILE A 138 5.49 -2.64 -4.49
N LEU A 139 5.49 -3.62 -3.57
CA LEU A 139 6.63 -3.87 -2.69
C LEU A 139 7.92 -4.17 -3.46
N ARG A 140 7.84 -4.91 -4.58
CA ARG A 140 9.03 -5.27 -5.35
C ARG A 140 9.50 -4.15 -6.28
N GLU A 141 8.61 -3.59 -7.10
CA GLU A 141 8.98 -2.72 -8.22
C GLU A 141 9.02 -1.24 -7.82
N LEU A 142 8.17 -0.79 -6.90
CA LEU A 142 8.15 0.60 -6.46
C LEU A 142 8.94 0.80 -5.16
N GLU A 143 8.76 -0.09 -4.19
CA GLU A 143 9.46 0.02 -2.92
C GLU A 143 10.83 -0.68 -2.91
N GLY A 144 11.20 -1.42 -3.95
CA GLY A 144 12.51 -2.05 -4.09
C GLY A 144 12.79 -3.16 -3.07
N CYS A 145 11.77 -3.69 -2.39
CA CYS A 145 11.94 -4.72 -1.38
C CYS A 145 12.51 -6.01 -1.97
N SER A 146 13.42 -6.65 -1.25
CA SER A 146 13.88 -8.01 -1.56
C SER A 146 12.79 -9.05 -1.32
N TYR A 147 12.91 -10.23 -1.89
CA TYR A 147 11.96 -11.33 -1.64
C TYR A 147 11.86 -11.72 -0.16
N LYS A 148 12.97 -11.57 0.59
CA LYS A 148 13.00 -11.82 2.04
C LYS A 148 12.19 -10.78 2.80
N GLU A 149 12.36 -9.50 2.47
CA GLU A 149 11.59 -8.41 3.08
C GLU A 149 10.10 -8.55 2.74
N ILE A 150 9.74 -8.84 1.48
CA ILE A 150 8.36 -9.08 1.09
C ILE A 150 7.76 -10.27 1.88
N ALA A 151 8.52 -11.35 2.09
CA ALA A 151 8.08 -12.49 2.87
C ALA A 151 7.77 -12.10 4.33
N VAL A 152 8.58 -11.22 4.94
CA VAL A 152 8.34 -10.66 6.27
C VAL A 152 7.10 -9.77 6.26
N ILE A 153 7.03 -8.79 5.35
CA ILE A 153 5.92 -7.83 5.26
C ILE A 153 4.59 -8.54 5.05
N THR A 154 4.55 -9.54 4.17
CA THR A 154 3.32 -10.29 3.83
C THR A 154 3.05 -11.46 4.76
N SER A 155 3.97 -11.77 5.69
CA SER A 155 3.91 -12.95 6.55
C SER A 155 3.72 -14.26 5.75
N ALA A 156 4.36 -14.35 4.57
CA ALA A 156 4.24 -15.47 3.65
C ALA A 156 5.59 -16.14 3.39
N PRO A 157 5.61 -17.46 3.11
CA PRO A 157 6.83 -18.14 2.68
C PRO A 157 7.43 -17.51 1.42
N ILE A 158 8.75 -17.49 1.32
CA ILE A 158 9.46 -16.87 0.18
C ILE A 158 9.06 -17.49 -1.18
N GLY A 159 8.79 -18.81 -1.22
CA GLY A 159 8.27 -19.48 -2.41
C GLY A 159 6.89 -18.99 -2.83
N THR A 160 6.04 -18.62 -1.85
CA THR A 160 4.74 -17.99 -2.10
C THR A 160 4.91 -16.58 -2.68
N VAL A 161 5.86 -15.80 -2.18
CA VAL A 161 6.19 -14.48 -2.73
C VAL A 161 6.64 -14.58 -4.19
N MET A 162 7.56 -15.50 -4.49
CA MET A 162 8.06 -15.72 -5.85
C MET A 162 6.94 -16.12 -6.81
N SER A 163 6.10 -17.07 -6.43
CA SER A 163 4.98 -17.53 -7.25
C SER A 163 3.91 -16.44 -7.42
N SER A 164 3.65 -15.63 -6.38
CA SER A 164 2.73 -14.49 -6.43
C SER A 164 3.23 -13.41 -7.38
N LEU A 165 4.52 -13.06 -7.32
CA LEU A 165 5.13 -12.10 -8.24
C LEU A 165 5.06 -12.57 -9.70
N ALA A 166 5.37 -13.85 -9.98
CA ALA A 166 5.26 -14.40 -11.33
C ALA A 166 3.83 -14.29 -11.88
N ARG A 167 2.83 -14.65 -11.08
CA ARG A 167 1.41 -14.53 -11.44
C ARG A 167 0.95 -13.09 -11.60
N ALA A 168 1.42 -12.21 -10.71
CA ALA A 168 1.11 -10.79 -10.76
C ALA A 168 1.62 -10.14 -12.06
N ARG A 169 2.89 -10.38 -12.43
CA ARG A 169 3.48 -9.90 -13.70
C ARG A 169 2.73 -10.45 -14.91
N GLN A 170 2.39 -11.73 -14.91
CA GLN A 170 1.63 -12.34 -16.01
C GLN A 170 0.23 -11.73 -16.16
N ARG A 171 -0.46 -11.43 -15.05
CA ARG A 171 -1.76 -10.77 -15.07
C ARG A 171 -1.65 -9.34 -15.55
N LEU A 172 -0.70 -8.57 -15.03
CA LEU A 172 -0.45 -7.20 -15.45
C LEU A 172 -0.16 -7.12 -16.95
N GLN A 173 0.68 -8.01 -17.46
CA GLN A 173 0.97 -8.10 -18.88
C GLN A 173 -0.29 -8.35 -19.72
N ARG A 174 -1.17 -9.25 -19.28
CA ARG A 174 -2.44 -9.52 -19.99
C ARG A 174 -3.29 -8.26 -20.07
N VAL A 175 -3.49 -7.56 -18.94
CA VAL A 175 -4.30 -6.33 -18.91
C VAL A 175 -3.69 -5.27 -19.83
N LEU A 176 -2.38 -5.06 -19.81
CA LEU A 176 -1.70 -4.09 -20.64
C LEU A 176 -1.70 -4.44 -22.14
N THR A 177 -1.79 -5.73 -22.50
CA THR A 177 -1.78 -6.18 -23.91
C THR A 177 -3.18 -6.32 -24.50
N GLN A 178 -4.24 -6.30 -23.69
CA GLN A 178 -5.61 -6.29 -24.21
C GLN A 178 -5.94 -4.92 -24.82
N PRO A 179 -6.44 -4.88 -26.06
CA PRO A 179 -6.90 -3.61 -26.64
C PRO A 179 -8.08 -3.08 -25.83
N ALA A 180 -8.08 -1.76 -25.57
CA ALA A 180 -9.00 -1.04 -24.68
C ALA A 180 -10.52 -1.21 -24.95
N GLY A 181 -10.92 -2.02 -25.94
CA GLY A 181 -12.31 -2.24 -26.34
C GLY A 181 -12.95 -3.56 -25.88
N GLN A 182 -12.17 -4.55 -25.40
CA GLN A 182 -12.73 -5.87 -25.10
C GLN A 182 -13.12 -6.09 -23.63
N ALA A 183 -12.53 -5.37 -22.70
CA ALA A 183 -12.84 -5.48 -21.26
C ALA A 183 -14.30 -5.10 -20.92
N ARG A 184 -14.93 -4.20 -21.71
CA ARG A 184 -16.34 -3.80 -21.51
C ARG A 184 -17.38 -4.81 -22.00
N GLN A 185 -17.02 -5.72 -22.91
CA GLN A 185 -17.99 -6.69 -23.47
C GLN A 185 -18.14 -7.96 -22.64
N GLU A 186 -17.12 -8.36 -21.88
CA GLU A 186 -17.20 -9.55 -21.03
C GLU A 186 -17.97 -9.30 -19.72
N ALA A 187 -17.88 -8.08 -19.17
CA ALA A 187 -18.68 -7.68 -18.01
C ALA A 187 -20.20 -7.60 -18.33
N SER A 188 -20.57 -7.40 -19.61
CA SER A 188 -21.99 -7.30 -20.06
C SER A 188 -22.60 -8.66 -20.46
N ARG A 189 -21.82 -9.73 -20.52
CA ARG A 189 -22.30 -11.08 -20.92
C ARG A 189 -22.51 -12.05 -19.78
N GLY A 190 -22.31 -11.61 -18.54
CA GLY A 190 -22.45 -12.41 -17.31
C GLY A 190 -23.69 -12.07 -16.48
N LEU A 191 -24.83 -11.71 -17.12
CA LEU A 191 -26.15 -11.62 -16.49
C LEU A 191 -27.07 -12.69 -17.09
#